data_9e03b8f30728a74751c71aae0b9f8a64
#
_entry.id   9e03b8f30728a74751c71aae0b9f8a64
#
_cell.length_a   1.000
_cell.length_b   1.000
_cell.length_c   1.000
_cell.angle_alpha   90.00
_cell.angle_beta   90.00
_cell.angle_gamma   90.00
#
_symmetry.space_group_name_H-M   'P 1'
#
loop_
_entity.id
_entity.type
_entity.pdbx_description
1 polymer ?
#
loop_
_entity_poly.entity_id
_entity_poly.type
_entity_poly.pdbx_seq_one_letter_code
_entity_poly.pdbx_strand_id
1 'polypeptide(L)'
;MKKITLIALILAFFTTFGNAAEVNVFSARHYDSDIQLYEKFTAKTGIKVNVISGKDKALQKRIVEEGADSKADIYITADAGRLGAFDAKGMFQNSMTPVIKSAVPKNFRSTNWTGIAK
;
A
#
# COMPACT_ATOMS: atom_id res chain seq x y z
N MET A 1 9.48 43.77 50.35
CA MET A 1 8.43 43.21 49.52
C MET A 1 9.08 42.40 48.39
N LYS A 2 8.99 41.10 48.45
CA LYS A 2 9.54 40.24 47.42
C LYS A 2 8.42 39.98 46.39
N LYS A 3 8.60 40.47 45.17
CA LYS A 3 7.70 40.17 44.08
C LYS A 3 8.05 38.76 43.57
N ILE A 4 7.17 37.80 43.82
CA ILE A 4 7.27 36.47 43.22
C ILE A 4 6.73 36.56 41.83
N THR A 5 7.63 36.57 40.86
CA THR A 5 7.27 36.46 39.44
C THR A 5 6.98 34.99 39.15
N LEU A 6 5.70 34.63 39.05
CA LEU A 6 5.26 33.31 38.66
C LEU A 6 5.46 33.18 37.15
N ILE A 7 6.58 32.57 36.76
CA ILE A 7 6.80 32.16 35.37
C ILE A 7 5.96 30.92 35.13
N ALA A 8 4.78 31.08 34.54
CA ALA A 8 3.98 30.01 34.04
C ALA A 8 4.70 29.38 32.82
N LEU A 9 5.37 28.28 33.04
CA LEU A 9 5.95 27.45 31.97
C LEU A 9 4.79 26.76 31.24
N ILE A 10 4.29 27.40 30.19
CA ILE A 10 3.33 26.80 29.28
C ILE A 10 4.11 25.78 28.45
N LEU A 11 4.10 24.52 28.91
CA LEU A 11 4.51 23.39 28.09
C LEU A 11 3.48 23.24 26.97
N ALA A 12 3.76 23.85 25.83
CA ALA A 12 3.00 23.60 24.62
C ALA A 12 3.26 22.14 24.21
N PHE A 13 2.34 21.26 24.57
CA PHE A 13 2.25 19.93 23.96
C PHE A 13 1.90 20.13 22.48
N PHE A 14 2.92 20.25 21.66
CA PHE A 14 2.77 20.03 20.22
C PHE A 14 2.50 18.52 20.04
N THR A 15 1.23 18.14 20.13
CA THR A 15 0.80 16.87 19.57
C THR A 15 0.91 17.01 18.05
N THR A 16 2.04 16.58 17.52
CA THR A 16 2.15 16.34 16.08
C THR A 16 1.16 15.23 15.76
N PHE A 17 0.00 15.59 15.24
CA PHE A 17 -0.86 14.65 14.54
C PHE A 17 -0.09 14.23 13.27
N GLY A 18 0.83 13.27 13.43
CA GLY A 18 1.42 12.57 12.31
C GLY A 18 0.27 11.89 11.58
N ASN A 19 0.08 12.18 10.30
CA ASN A 19 -0.82 11.39 9.46
C ASN A 19 -0.37 9.93 9.60
N ALA A 20 -1.25 9.06 10.12
CA ALA A 20 -0.96 7.64 10.18
C ALA A 20 -0.64 7.18 8.75
N ALA A 21 0.49 6.47 8.59
CA ALA A 21 0.86 5.92 7.29
C ALA A 21 -0.24 4.99 6.77
N GLU A 22 -0.54 5.08 5.49
CA GLU A 22 -1.54 4.25 4.84
C GLU A 22 -1.06 3.74 3.49
N VAL A 23 -1.61 2.61 3.06
CA VAL A 23 -1.36 1.97 1.77
C VAL A 23 -2.68 1.80 1.05
N ASN A 24 -2.75 2.24 -0.19
CA ASN A 24 -3.93 2.13 -1.04
C ASN A 24 -3.78 0.93 -1.99
N VAL A 25 -4.64 -0.08 -1.79
CA VAL A 25 -4.66 -1.30 -2.59
C VAL A 25 -5.82 -1.26 -3.57
N PHE A 26 -5.52 -1.25 -4.85
CA PHE A 26 -6.49 -1.39 -5.92
C PHE A 26 -6.62 -2.87 -6.25
N SER A 27 -7.75 -3.48 -5.87
CA SER A 27 -7.93 -4.93 -5.95
C SER A 27 -9.07 -5.33 -6.88
N ALA A 28 -8.75 -6.17 -7.84
CA ALA A 28 -9.71 -6.89 -8.67
C ALA A 28 -10.03 -8.28 -8.10
N ARG A 29 -9.52 -8.61 -6.92
CA ARG A 29 -9.84 -9.83 -6.16
C ARG A 29 -10.84 -9.51 -5.08
N HIS A 30 -11.68 -10.51 -4.77
CA HIS A 30 -12.78 -10.36 -3.79
C HIS A 30 -12.80 -11.58 -2.86
N TYR A 31 -11.65 -11.91 -2.25
CA TYR A 31 -11.55 -13.03 -1.32
C TYR A 31 -11.47 -12.52 0.13
N ASP A 32 -12.22 -13.14 1.02
CA ASP A 32 -12.20 -12.82 2.46
C ASP A 32 -10.81 -13.04 3.07
N SER A 33 -10.04 -13.99 2.53
CA SER A 33 -8.64 -14.21 2.94
C SER A 33 -7.73 -13.00 2.71
N ASP A 34 -8.02 -12.19 1.69
CA ASP A 34 -7.24 -10.98 1.42
C ASP A 34 -7.51 -9.93 2.49
N ILE A 35 -8.76 -9.80 2.96
CA ILE A 35 -9.14 -8.89 4.05
C ILE A 35 -8.37 -9.25 5.33
N GLN A 36 -8.34 -10.54 5.69
CA GLN A 36 -7.60 -11.02 6.85
C GLN A 36 -6.09 -10.74 6.75
N LEU A 37 -5.53 -10.81 5.54
CA LEU A 37 -4.13 -10.47 5.30
C LEU A 37 -3.87 -8.99 5.57
N TYR A 38 -4.74 -8.11 5.11
CA TYR A 38 -4.62 -6.67 5.33
C TYR A 38 -4.76 -6.31 6.81
N GLU A 39 -5.69 -6.95 7.53
CA GLU A 39 -5.87 -6.77 8.97
C GLU A 39 -4.63 -7.20 9.76
N LYS A 40 -4.02 -8.35 9.42
CA LYS A 40 -2.77 -8.81 10.03
C LYS A 40 -1.60 -7.86 9.76
N PHE A 41 -1.52 -7.32 8.56
CA PHE A 41 -0.51 -6.33 8.21
C PHE A 41 -0.68 -5.06 9.04
N THR A 42 -1.89 -4.53 9.14
CA THR A 42 -2.18 -3.34 9.96
C THR A 42 -1.89 -3.59 11.43
N ALA A 43 -2.28 -4.75 11.97
CA ALA A 43 -2.00 -5.11 13.36
C ALA A 43 -0.50 -5.19 13.66
N LYS A 44 0.30 -5.67 12.70
CA LYS A 44 1.76 -5.81 12.85
C LYS A 44 2.52 -4.50 12.67
N THR A 45 2.06 -3.61 11.81
CA THR A 45 2.83 -2.44 11.37
C THR A 45 2.24 -1.11 11.81
N GLY A 46 0.97 -1.05 12.20
CA GLY A 46 0.22 0.18 12.43
C GLY A 46 -0.16 0.94 11.14
N ILE A 47 0.20 0.41 9.96
CA ILE A 47 -0.11 1.00 8.66
C ILE A 47 -1.52 0.60 8.25
N LYS A 48 -2.37 1.57 7.97
CA LYS A 48 -3.74 1.33 7.49
C LYS A 48 -3.73 0.87 6.04
N VAL A 49 -4.53 -0.14 5.72
CA VAL A 49 -4.76 -0.57 4.34
C VAL A 49 -6.13 -0.08 3.86
N ASN A 50 -6.14 0.75 2.84
CA ASN A 50 -7.35 1.20 2.16
C ASN A 50 -7.53 0.37 0.89
N VAL A 51 -8.65 -0.35 0.79
CA VAL A 51 -8.93 -1.21 -0.35
C VAL A 51 -9.95 -0.56 -1.28
N ILE A 52 -9.57 -0.37 -2.52
CA ILE A 52 -10.43 0.08 -3.60
C ILE A 52 -10.70 -1.12 -4.50
N SER A 53 -11.90 -1.68 -4.39
CA SER A 53 -12.31 -2.84 -5.18
C SER A 53 -12.94 -2.44 -6.50
N GLY A 54 -12.70 -3.25 -7.53
CA GLY A 54 -13.29 -3.01 -8.85
C GLY A 54 -12.91 -4.09 -9.86
N LYS A 55 -13.46 -3.96 -11.08
CA LYS A 55 -13.08 -4.82 -12.19
C LYS A 55 -11.69 -4.45 -12.72
N ASP A 56 -10.90 -5.44 -13.10
CA ASP A 56 -9.53 -5.24 -13.61
C ASP A 56 -9.40 -4.09 -14.61
N LYS A 57 -10.18 -4.12 -15.67
CA LYS A 57 -10.11 -3.09 -16.72
C LYS A 57 -10.43 -1.70 -16.20
N ALA A 58 -11.38 -1.58 -15.28
CA ALA A 58 -11.78 -0.30 -14.71
C ALA A 58 -10.68 0.26 -13.79
N LEU A 59 -10.07 -0.59 -12.96
CA LEU A 59 -8.97 -0.20 -12.09
C LEU A 59 -7.73 0.19 -12.90
N GLN A 60 -7.34 -0.61 -13.90
CA GLN A 60 -6.22 -0.29 -14.78
C GLN A 60 -6.45 1.03 -15.53
N LYS A 61 -7.64 1.23 -16.07
CA LYS A 61 -8.00 2.47 -16.75
C LYS A 61 -7.85 3.67 -15.81
N ARG A 62 -8.38 3.56 -14.62
CA ARG A 62 -8.28 4.60 -13.59
C ARG A 62 -6.83 4.94 -13.26
N ILE A 63 -5.99 3.95 -13.01
CA ILE A 63 -4.56 4.15 -12.70
C ILE A 63 -3.86 4.88 -13.86
N VAL A 64 -4.12 4.50 -15.10
CA VAL A 64 -3.53 5.14 -16.28
C VAL A 64 -4.02 6.58 -16.45
N GLU A 65 -5.31 6.84 -16.25
CA GLU A 65 -5.90 8.17 -16.39
C GLU A 65 -5.44 9.13 -15.29
N GLU A 66 -5.31 8.65 -14.07
CA GLU A 66 -4.79 9.44 -12.95
C GLU A 66 -3.27 9.71 -13.07
N GLY A 67 -2.52 8.82 -13.75
CA GLY A 67 -1.09 8.98 -14.01
C GLY A 67 -0.29 9.19 -12.73
N ALA A 68 0.51 10.25 -12.68
CA ALA A 68 1.33 10.60 -11.51
C ALA A 68 0.49 10.98 -10.26
N ASP A 69 -0.75 11.34 -10.44
CA ASP A 69 -1.68 11.68 -9.34
C ASP A 69 -2.43 10.46 -8.80
N SER A 70 -2.18 9.28 -9.36
CA SER A 70 -2.81 8.04 -8.89
C SER A 70 -2.46 7.77 -7.44
N LYS A 71 -3.48 7.41 -6.68
CA LYS A 71 -3.34 7.02 -5.27
C LYS A 71 -3.08 5.52 -5.10
N ALA A 72 -3.02 4.76 -6.19
CA ALA A 72 -2.74 3.34 -6.13
C ALA A 72 -1.27 3.08 -5.75
N ASP A 73 -1.07 2.45 -4.61
CA ASP A 73 0.25 1.99 -4.16
C ASP A 73 0.49 0.55 -4.60
N ILE A 74 -0.57 -0.27 -4.55
CA ILE A 74 -0.52 -1.69 -4.92
C ILE A 74 -1.73 -2.00 -5.80
N TYR A 75 -1.48 -2.78 -6.86
CA TYR A 75 -2.52 -3.35 -7.72
C TYR A 75 -2.53 -4.87 -7.59
N ILE A 76 -3.70 -5.45 -7.31
CA ILE A 76 -3.89 -6.90 -7.16
C ILE A 76 -4.90 -7.40 -8.17
N THR A 77 -4.52 -8.42 -8.92
CA THR A 77 -5.39 -9.13 -9.86
C THR A 77 -5.26 -10.66 -9.70
N ALA A 78 -6.20 -11.39 -10.23
CA ALA A 78 -6.18 -12.85 -10.20
C ALA A 78 -5.37 -13.50 -11.34
N ASP A 79 -4.83 -12.72 -12.27
CA ASP A 79 -4.21 -13.21 -13.50
C ASP A 79 -2.81 -12.61 -13.72
N ALA A 80 -1.79 -13.48 -13.71
CA ALA A 80 -0.40 -13.09 -13.96
C ALA A 80 -0.17 -12.51 -15.37
N GLY A 81 -0.92 -12.98 -16.36
CA GLY A 81 -0.85 -12.43 -17.72
C GLY A 81 -1.27 -10.96 -17.78
N ARG A 82 -2.25 -10.57 -16.96
CA ARG A 82 -2.67 -9.17 -16.83
C ARG A 82 -1.62 -8.30 -16.15
N LEU A 83 -0.92 -8.85 -15.15
CA LEU A 83 0.21 -8.17 -14.53
C LEU A 83 1.32 -7.91 -15.53
N GLY A 84 1.71 -8.92 -16.31
CA GLY A 84 2.74 -8.78 -17.34
C GLY A 84 2.37 -7.77 -18.42
N ALA A 85 1.11 -7.76 -18.89
CA ALA A 85 0.62 -6.80 -19.87
C ALA A 85 0.59 -5.36 -19.31
N PHE A 86 0.29 -5.19 -18.03
CA PHE A 86 0.26 -3.88 -17.38
C PHE A 86 1.67 -3.38 -17.06
N ASP A 87 2.57 -4.28 -16.69
CA ASP A 87 4.00 -4.00 -16.52
C ASP A 87 4.68 -3.55 -17.82
N ALA A 88 4.32 -4.18 -18.95
CA ALA A 88 4.82 -3.78 -20.27
C ALA A 88 4.45 -2.34 -20.67
N LYS A 89 3.45 -1.74 -20.03
CA LYS A 89 3.09 -0.33 -20.18
C LYS A 89 3.87 0.59 -19.23
N GLY A 90 4.82 0.06 -18.46
CA GLY A 90 5.63 0.83 -17.51
C GLY A 90 4.88 1.27 -16.25
N MET A 91 3.79 0.57 -15.88
CA MET A 91 2.93 0.94 -14.77
C MET A 91 3.46 0.51 -13.39
N PHE A 92 4.45 -0.37 -13.34
CA PHE A 92 5.03 -0.86 -12.10
C PHE A 92 6.48 -0.39 -11.91
N GLN A 93 6.87 -0.25 -10.68
CA GLN A 93 8.27 -0.07 -10.28
C GLN A 93 8.86 -1.39 -9.77
N ASN A 94 10.19 -1.44 -9.61
CA ASN A 94 10.85 -2.61 -9.04
C ASN A 94 10.35 -2.86 -7.61
N SER A 95 9.79 -4.04 -7.39
CA SER A 95 9.27 -4.50 -6.10
C SER A 95 10.00 -5.73 -5.55
N MET A 96 11.08 -6.16 -6.20
CA MET A 96 11.79 -7.38 -5.83
C MET A 96 12.62 -7.19 -4.57
N THR A 97 12.20 -7.84 -3.49
CA THR A 97 12.87 -7.86 -2.19
C THR A 97 13.50 -9.23 -1.91
N PRO A 98 14.47 -9.33 -0.98
CA PRO A 98 14.99 -10.63 -0.54
C PRO A 98 13.91 -11.58 -0.03
N VAL A 99 12.88 -11.05 0.65
CA VAL A 99 11.74 -11.85 1.15
C VAL A 99 10.96 -12.46 -0.01
N ILE A 100 10.64 -11.68 -1.04
CA ILE A 100 9.94 -12.18 -2.23
C ILE A 100 10.81 -13.23 -2.96
N LYS A 101 12.09 -12.98 -3.10
CA LYS A 101 13.01 -13.92 -3.74
C LYS A 101 13.05 -15.27 -3.04
N SER A 102 12.99 -15.29 -1.72
CA SER A 102 13.02 -16.53 -0.92
C SER A 102 11.67 -17.23 -0.84
N ALA A 103 10.57 -16.46 -0.78
CA ALA A 103 9.23 -17.00 -0.57
C ALA A 103 8.51 -17.41 -1.86
N VAL A 104 8.81 -16.77 -2.98
CA VAL A 104 8.10 -16.98 -4.25
C VAL A 104 9.03 -17.62 -5.29
N PRO A 105 8.67 -18.79 -5.86
CA PRO A 105 9.45 -19.41 -6.93
C PRO A 105 9.63 -18.48 -8.14
N LYS A 106 10.78 -18.60 -8.81
CA LYS A 106 11.18 -17.69 -9.90
C LYS A 106 10.16 -17.59 -11.03
N ASN A 107 9.45 -18.66 -11.34
CA ASN A 107 8.42 -18.70 -12.40
C ASN A 107 7.10 -18.02 -12.01
N PHE A 108 6.93 -17.61 -10.74
CA PHE A 108 5.74 -16.90 -10.25
C PHE A 108 6.01 -15.46 -9.84
N ARG A 109 7.12 -14.89 -10.28
CA ARG A 109 7.51 -13.51 -10.00
C ARG A 109 8.31 -12.91 -11.15
N SER A 110 8.27 -11.60 -11.23
CA SER A 110 9.11 -10.77 -12.09
C SER A 110 9.85 -9.74 -11.25
N THR A 111 10.61 -8.86 -11.86
CA THR A 111 11.26 -7.74 -11.17
C THR A 111 10.25 -6.77 -10.55
N ASN A 112 9.10 -6.59 -11.20
CA ASN A 112 8.13 -5.56 -10.87
C ASN A 112 6.80 -6.11 -10.32
N TRP A 113 6.62 -7.40 -10.28
CA TRP A 113 5.42 -8.03 -9.73
C TRP A 113 5.71 -9.42 -9.16
N THR A 114 4.80 -9.92 -8.34
CA THR A 114 4.90 -11.25 -7.72
C THR A 114 3.55 -11.92 -7.56
N GLY A 115 3.53 -13.24 -7.66
CA GLY A 115 2.41 -14.05 -7.19
C GLY A 115 2.34 -14.01 -5.66
N ILE A 116 1.13 -14.05 -5.11
CA ILE A 116 0.87 -14.06 -3.67
C ILE A 116 0.06 -15.27 -3.21
N ALA A 117 -0.59 -15.96 -4.12
CA ALA A 117 -1.35 -17.18 -3.88
C ALA A 117 -1.34 -18.10 -5.11
N LYS A 118 -1.61 -19.38 -4.90
CA LYS A 118 -1.82 -20.37 -5.96
C LYS A 118 -3.29 -20.48 -6.31
#